data_c7f3bf011a376b9e8245633b3ba8e6df
#
_entry.id   c7f3bf011a376b9e8245633b3ba8e6df
#
_cell.length_a   1.000
_cell.length_b   1.000
_cell.length_c   1.000
_cell.angle_alpha   90.00
_cell.angle_beta   90.00
_cell.angle_gamma   90.00
#
_symmetry.space_group_name_H-M   'P 1'
#
loop_
_entity.id
_entity.type
_entity.pdbx_description
1 polymer ?
#
loop_
_entity_poly.entity_id
_entity_poly.type
_entity_poly.pdbx_seq_one_letter_code
_entity_poly.pdbx_strand_id
1 'polypeptide(L)'
;SIAQSELASKYCSISNASKLKILSALTEDRSMTSIARENNVSINTVQRVLGSCSHRFLDSYEYLPAHLAFDEFKGVDRQLHFICLDGDSHQVVQILRTRYKKTLLKHFGRFSPQARANVKTVTMDLNFYYQDIVRACFPNAQIVIDRFHMIQMLTRSFNSLRVKVMKTFDKRSRQYQLLKSPWKLYLKKYDELEKIHPRYNWHYKDCLTQAQVVMEGISANTALENSYNLM
;
A
#
# COMPACT_ATOMS: atom_id res chain seq x y z
N SER A 1 -47.44 -18.71 21.99
CA SER A 1 -46.12 -19.27 22.37
C SER A 1 -45.24 -19.31 21.15
N ILE A 2 -44.15 -18.56 21.18
CA ILE A 2 -43.14 -18.60 20.11
C ILE A 2 -42.22 -19.78 20.47
N ALA A 3 -42.24 -20.79 19.60
CA ALA A 3 -41.37 -21.95 19.75
C ALA A 3 -39.91 -21.47 19.71
N GLN A 4 -39.16 -21.66 20.79
CA GLN A 4 -37.73 -21.52 20.83
C GLN A 4 -37.12 -22.77 20.20
N SER A 5 -36.54 -22.65 19.03
CA SER A 5 -35.75 -23.74 18.43
C SER A 5 -34.28 -23.53 18.75
N GLU A 6 -33.57 -24.58 19.14
CA GLU A 6 -32.10 -24.55 19.31
C GLU A 6 -31.35 -24.30 17.98
N LEU A 7 -32.06 -24.45 16.86
CA LEU A 7 -31.51 -24.32 15.50
C LEU A 7 -31.27 -22.86 15.07
N ALA A 8 -32.02 -21.90 15.62
CA ALA A 8 -31.86 -20.48 15.28
C ALA A 8 -32.18 -19.58 16.47
N SER A 9 -31.45 -18.48 16.60
CA SER A 9 -31.72 -17.48 17.63
C SER A 9 -33.05 -16.77 17.36
N LYS A 10 -33.73 -16.29 18.43
CA LYS A 10 -35.01 -15.55 18.32
C LYS A 10 -34.88 -14.40 17.32
N TYR A 11 -35.83 -14.29 16.40
CA TYR A 11 -35.88 -13.28 15.32
C TYR A 11 -34.72 -13.41 14.28
N CYS A 12 -34.05 -14.54 14.16
CA CYS A 12 -33.06 -14.79 13.12
C CYS A 12 -33.62 -15.64 12.00
N SER A 13 -33.36 -15.24 10.75
CA SER A 13 -33.76 -15.93 9.51
C SER A 13 -32.75 -16.99 9.06
N ILE A 14 -31.61 -17.13 9.74
CA ILE A 14 -30.56 -18.11 9.43
C ILE A 14 -30.23 -18.96 10.66
N SER A 15 -29.92 -20.24 10.41
CA SER A 15 -29.57 -21.18 11.49
C SER A 15 -28.21 -20.83 12.13
N ASN A 16 -28.00 -21.30 13.35
CA ASN A 16 -26.70 -21.16 14.03
C ASN A 16 -25.58 -21.91 13.26
N ALA A 17 -25.92 -23.05 12.62
CA ALA A 17 -24.98 -23.77 11.77
C ALA A 17 -24.54 -22.96 10.54
N SER A 18 -25.50 -22.27 9.90
CA SER A 18 -25.18 -21.36 8.78
C SER A 18 -24.32 -20.18 9.21
N LYS A 19 -24.57 -19.62 10.41
CA LYS A 19 -23.69 -18.55 10.96
C LYS A 19 -22.25 -19.05 11.17
N LEU A 20 -22.07 -20.26 11.70
CA LEU A 20 -20.74 -20.85 11.91
C LEU A 20 -20.01 -21.09 10.58
N LYS A 21 -20.74 -21.61 9.55
CA LYS A 21 -20.15 -21.77 8.21
C LYS A 21 -19.67 -20.45 7.61
N ILE A 22 -20.50 -19.40 7.73
CA ILE A 22 -20.14 -18.05 7.26
C ILE A 22 -18.92 -17.53 8.02
N LEU A 23 -18.84 -17.71 9.35
CA LEU A 23 -17.70 -17.27 10.15
C LEU A 23 -16.43 -18.04 9.79
N SER A 24 -16.51 -19.37 9.59
CA SER A 24 -15.36 -20.13 9.11
C SER A 24 -14.88 -19.66 7.75
N ALA A 25 -15.78 -19.43 6.79
CA ALA A 25 -15.43 -18.93 5.46
C ALA A 25 -14.83 -17.51 5.48
N LEU A 26 -15.14 -16.68 6.49
CA LEU A 26 -14.57 -15.34 6.68
C LEU A 26 -13.12 -15.36 7.19
N THR A 27 -12.61 -16.50 7.67
CA THR A 27 -11.19 -16.66 8.05
C THR A 27 -10.32 -17.07 6.86
N GLU A 28 -10.92 -17.38 5.71
CA GLU A 28 -10.24 -17.72 4.47
C GLU A 28 -10.10 -16.47 3.57
N ASP A 29 -9.15 -16.49 2.63
CA ASP A 29 -8.94 -15.41 1.64
C ASP A 29 -10.05 -15.40 0.57
N ARG A 30 -11.28 -15.09 1.00
CA ARG A 30 -12.48 -15.13 0.17
C ARG A 30 -13.27 -13.83 0.25
N SER A 31 -13.84 -13.40 -0.88
CA SER A 31 -14.70 -12.23 -0.89
C SER A 31 -16.06 -12.50 -0.22
N MET A 32 -16.62 -11.48 0.44
CA MET A 32 -17.98 -11.57 1.02
C MET A 32 -19.04 -11.97 -0.01
N THR A 33 -18.86 -11.58 -1.28
CA THR A 33 -19.75 -11.98 -2.39
C THR A 33 -19.69 -13.48 -2.65
N SER A 34 -18.47 -14.07 -2.62
CA SER A 34 -18.29 -15.51 -2.78
C SER A 34 -18.92 -16.28 -1.63
N ILE A 35 -18.68 -15.83 -0.39
CA ILE A 35 -19.24 -16.44 0.83
C ILE A 35 -20.78 -16.36 0.82
N ALA A 36 -21.34 -15.22 0.42
CA ALA A 36 -22.77 -15.03 0.32
C ALA A 36 -23.42 -16.00 -0.69
N ARG A 37 -22.81 -16.16 -1.86
CA ARG A 37 -23.28 -17.07 -2.92
C ARG A 37 -23.26 -18.53 -2.47
N GLU A 38 -22.16 -18.97 -1.86
CA GLU A 38 -22.01 -20.37 -1.41
C GLU A 38 -23.00 -20.73 -0.30
N ASN A 39 -23.28 -19.80 0.59
CA ASN A 39 -24.22 -20.03 1.69
C ASN A 39 -25.67 -19.64 1.36
N ASN A 40 -25.99 -19.29 0.11
CA ASN A 40 -27.31 -18.85 -0.35
C ASN A 40 -27.91 -17.73 0.50
N VAL A 41 -27.09 -16.74 0.88
CA VAL A 41 -27.51 -15.58 1.67
C VAL A 41 -27.13 -14.28 0.96
N SER A 42 -27.70 -13.16 1.39
CA SER A 42 -27.26 -11.84 0.91
C SER A 42 -25.92 -11.42 1.54
N ILE A 43 -25.17 -10.55 0.84
CA ILE A 43 -23.94 -9.92 1.37
C ILE A 43 -24.23 -9.21 2.71
N ASN A 44 -25.37 -8.54 2.83
CA ASN A 44 -25.79 -7.89 4.07
C ASN A 44 -25.96 -8.90 5.23
N THR A 45 -26.33 -10.15 4.92
CA THR A 45 -26.40 -11.21 5.94
C THR A 45 -25.02 -11.61 6.40
N VAL A 46 -24.03 -11.74 5.49
CA VAL A 46 -22.64 -12.01 5.83
C VAL A 46 -22.07 -10.89 6.71
N GLN A 47 -22.30 -9.62 6.34
CA GLN A 47 -21.90 -8.46 7.12
C GLN A 47 -22.53 -8.44 8.52
N ARG A 48 -23.81 -8.80 8.63
CA ARG A 48 -24.52 -8.87 9.92
C ARG A 48 -23.96 -9.96 10.83
N VAL A 49 -23.62 -11.12 10.26
CA VAL A 49 -22.99 -12.22 11.00
C VAL A 49 -21.60 -11.79 11.51
N LEU A 50 -20.78 -11.17 10.66
CA LEU A 50 -19.48 -10.61 11.04
C LEU A 50 -19.63 -9.56 12.16
N GLY A 51 -20.58 -8.61 12.02
CA GLY A 51 -20.86 -7.59 13.03
C GLY A 51 -21.30 -8.15 14.37
N SER A 52 -22.07 -9.27 14.38
CA SER A 52 -22.50 -9.92 15.63
C SER A 52 -21.34 -10.56 16.41
N CYS A 53 -20.19 -10.82 15.78
CA CYS A 53 -19.02 -11.38 16.41
C CYS A 53 -17.98 -10.32 16.79
N SER A 54 -18.08 -9.09 16.27
CA SER A 54 -17.11 -8.03 16.52
C SER A 54 -16.95 -7.68 18.01
N HIS A 55 -17.99 -7.84 18.82
CA HIS A 55 -17.95 -7.62 20.26
C HIS A 55 -17.23 -8.72 21.05
N ARG A 56 -16.89 -9.85 20.42
CA ARG A 56 -16.18 -10.96 21.07
C ARG A 56 -14.66 -10.88 20.90
N PHE A 57 -14.19 -10.06 20.01
CA PHE A 57 -12.77 -9.78 19.82
C PHE A 57 -12.39 -8.63 20.75
N LEU A 58 -11.99 -8.97 21.98
CA LEU A 58 -11.38 -8.02 22.89
C LEU A 58 -9.98 -7.73 22.39
N ASP A 59 -9.68 -6.46 22.11
CA ASP A 59 -8.32 -6.03 21.82
C ASP A 59 -7.42 -6.38 23.01
N SER A 60 -6.48 -7.27 22.81
CA SER A 60 -5.42 -7.51 23.80
C SER A 60 -4.36 -6.43 23.62
N TYR A 61 -4.18 -5.60 24.63
CA TYR A 61 -3.16 -4.55 24.64
C TYR A 61 -1.85 -4.98 25.31
N GLU A 62 -1.68 -6.29 25.56
CA GLU A 62 -0.52 -6.85 26.25
C GLU A 62 0.58 -7.34 25.30
N TYR A 63 0.32 -7.39 24.02
CA TYR A 63 1.26 -7.90 23.02
C TYR A 63 1.29 -7.05 21.76
N LEU A 64 2.50 -6.83 21.23
CA LEU A 64 2.77 -6.31 19.89
C LEU A 64 3.90 -7.13 19.27
N PRO A 65 3.86 -7.41 17.95
CA PRO A 65 4.98 -8.00 17.23
C PRO A 65 6.26 -7.16 17.36
N ALA A 66 7.41 -7.83 17.26
CA ALA A 66 8.70 -7.16 17.32
C ALA A 66 8.96 -6.26 16.09
N HIS A 67 8.40 -6.61 14.96
CA HIS A 67 8.53 -5.89 13.70
C HIS A 67 7.16 -5.45 13.22
N LEU A 68 6.93 -4.13 13.13
CA LEU A 68 5.67 -3.57 12.66
C LEU A 68 5.86 -2.93 11.29
N ALA A 69 4.82 -2.99 10.47
CA ALA A 69 4.74 -2.23 9.22
C ALA A 69 3.50 -1.33 9.24
N PHE A 70 3.71 -0.04 8.98
CA PHE A 70 2.66 0.99 8.90
C PHE A 70 2.42 1.37 7.46
N ASP A 71 1.16 1.36 7.05
CA ASP A 71 0.74 1.78 5.71
C ASP A 71 -0.64 2.43 5.74
N GLU A 72 -1.08 2.98 4.62
CA GLU A 72 -2.37 3.60 4.42
C GLU A 72 -3.09 2.99 3.23
N PHE A 73 -4.37 2.78 3.37
CA PHE A 73 -5.21 2.35 2.26
C PHE A 73 -6.49 3.18 2.16
N LYS A 74 -7.06 3.24 0.96
CA LYS A 74 -8.35 3.88 0.75
C LYS A 74 -9.47 2.94 1.19
N GLY A 75 -10.16 3.32 2.26
CA GLY A 75 -11.33 2.60 2.75
C GLY A 75 -12.60 2.88 1.93
N VAL A 76 -13.73 2.39 2.45
CA VAL A 76 -15.04 2.42 1.78
C VAL A 76 -15.48 3.84 1.41
N ASP A 77 -15.22 4.82 2.27
CA ASP A 77 -15.60 6.23 2.08
C ASP A 77 -14.57 7.05 1.29
N ARG A 78 -13.67 6.39 0.54
CA ARG A 78 -12.52 7.02 -0.13
C ARG A 78 -11.56 7.76 0.81
N GLN A 79 -11.75 7.65 2.12
CA GLN A 79 -10.84 8.19 3.12
C GLN A 79 -9.63 7.26 3.31
N LEU A 80 -8.51 7.85 3.68
CA LEU A 80 -7.31 7.08 4.01
C LEU A 80 -7.44 6.51 5.42
N HIS A 81 -7.39 5.19 5.49
CA HIS A 81 -7.36 4.41 6.72
C HIS A 81 -5.91 4.01 7.01
N PHE A 82 -5.60 3.86 8.28
CA PHE A 82 -4.32 3.35 8.74
C PHE A 82 -4.39 1.84 8.89
N ILE A 83 -3.34 1.15 8.49
CA ILE A 83 -3.13 -0.27 8.72
C ILE A 83 -1.78 -0.51 9.38
N CYS A 84 -1.77 -1.38 10.37
CA CYS A 84 -0.56 -1.91 11.00
C CYS A 84 -0.51 -3.41 10.77
N LEU A 85 0.60 -3.88 10.24
CA LEU A 85 0.88 -5.29 9.98
C LEU A 85 2.01 -5.75 10.88
N ASP A 86 2.05 -7.05 11.14
CA ASP A 86 3.24 -7.75 11.60
C ASP A 86 4.22 -7.85 10.41
N GLY A 87 5.43 -7.33 10.57
CA GLY A 87 6.45 -7.30 9.53
C GLY A 87 6.98 -8.68 9.13
N ASP A 88 6.84 -9.68 9.99
CA ASP A 88 7.33 -11.03 9.74
C ASP A 88 6.25 -11.92 9.13
N SER A 89 5.07 -11.97 9.74
CA SER A 89 3.97 -12.84 9.30
C SER A 89 3.05 -12.19 8.26
N HIS A 90 3.14 -10.87 8.05
CA HIS A 90 2.25 -10.04 7.23
C HIS A 90 0.79 -10.06 7.68
N GLN A 91 0.51 -10.56 8.87
CA GLN A 91 -0.84 -10.53 9.43
C GLN A 91 -1.24 -9.13 9.88
N VAL A 92 -2.52 -8.83 9.74
CA VAL A 92 -3.06 -7.55 10.19
C VAL A 92 -3.07 -7.50 11.72
N VAL A 93 -2.31 -6.57 12.29
CA VAL A 93 -2.32 -6.28 13.73
C VAL A 93 -3.47 -5.35 14.06
N GLN A 94 -3.66 -4.29 13.25
CA GLN A 94 -4.70 -3.29 13.50
C GLN A 94 -5.09 -2.53 12.24
N ILE A 95 -6.38 -2.20 12.14
CA ILE A 95 -6.92 -1.25 11.15
C ILE A 95 -7.64 -0.13 11.89
N LEU A 96 -7.32 1.11 11.59
CA LEU A 96 -7.99 2.29 12.12
C LEU A 96 -8.63 3.11 10.98
N ARG A 97 -9.86 3.57 11.20
CA ARG A 97 -10.61 4.36 10.18
C ARG A 97 -9.99 5.70 9.84
N THR A 98 -8.94 6.09 10.54
CA THR A 98 -8.26 7.36 10.32
C THR A 98 -6.76 7.20 10.56
N ARG A 99 -5.98 8.01 9.88
CA ARG A 99 -4.52 8.10 10.01
C ARG A 99 -4.06 9.25 10.90
N TYR A 100 -4.97 9.99 11.54
CA TYR A 100 -4.60 11.17 12.32
C TYR A 100 -3.72 10.84 13.52
N LYS A 101 -2.63 11.59 13.68
CA LYS A 101 -1.61 11.43 14.74
C LYS A 101 -2.23 11.25 16.12
N LYS A 102 -3.22 12.09 16.49
CA LYS A 102 -3.91 12.00 17.79
C LYS A 102 -4.58 10.65 18.02
N THR A 103 -5.22 10.10 16.99
CA THR A 103 -5.91 8.81 17.09
C THR A 103 -4.91 7.66 17.23
N LEU A 104 -3.82 7.69 16.45
CA LEU A 104 -2.77 6.68 16.51
C LEU A 104 -2.04 6.69 17.85
N LEU A 105 -1.67 7.86 18.36
CA LEU A 105 -1.07 8.00 19.69
C LEU A 105 -2.00 7.47 20.79
N LYS A 106 -3.30 7.81 20.72
CA LYS A 106 -4.29 7.29 21.68
C LYS A 106 -4.44 5.77 21.59
N HIS A 107 -4.42 5.21 20.37
CA HIS A 107 -4.56 3.77 20.17
C HIS A 107 -3.35 3.01 20.69
N PHE A 108 -2.14 3.34 20.23
CA PHE A 108 -0.92 2.68 20.67
C PHE A 108 -0.58 2.94 22.15
N GLY A 109 -1.01 4.07 22.69
CA GLY A 109 -0.89 4.36 24.13
C GLY A 109 -1.70 3.45 25.05
N ARG A 110 -2.65 2.66 24.54
CA ARG A 110 -3.39 1.64 25.30
C ARG A 110 -2.56 0.39 25.55
N PHE A 111 -1.59 0.10 24.70
CA PHE A 111 -0.71 -1.06 24.87
C PHE A 111 0.16 -0.90 26.11
N SER A 112 0.40 -2.00 26.80
CA SER A 112 1.26 -2.02 27.97
C SER A 112 2.67 -1.48 27.64
N PRO A 113 3.37 -0.86 28.60
CA PRO A 113 4.73 -0.40 28.39
C PRO A 113 5.65 -1.52 27.88
N GLN A 114 5.46 -2.74 28.34
CA GLN A 114 6.22 -3.93 27.94
C GLN A 114 5.96 -4.28 26.48
N ALA A 115 4.70 -4.31 26.05
CA ALA A 115 4.34 -4.57 24.65
C ALA A 115 4.96 -3.52 23.71
N ARG A 116 4.90 -2.24 24.07
CA ARG A 116 5.50 -1.14 23.30
C ARG A 116 7.03 -1.20 23.27
N ALA A 117 7.66 -1.57 24.39
CA ALA A 117 9.11 -1.73 24.46
C ALA A 117 9.63 -2.96 23.71
N ASN A 118 8.77 -3.96 23.45
CA ASN A 118 9.10 -5.16 22.67
C ASN A 118 9.25 -4.86 21.16
N VAL A 119 8.67 -3.77 20.66
CA VAL A 119 8.78 -3.39 19.24
C VAL A 119 10.22 -2.96 18.94
N LYS A 120 10.86 -3.66 18.01
CA LYS A 120 12.26 -3.45 17.59
C LYS A 120 12.37 -2.60 16.33
N THR A 121 11.47 -2.80 15.36
CA THR A 121 11.45 -2.01 14.12
C THR A 121 10.04 -1.62 13.74
N VAL A 122 9.92 -0.44 13.11
CA VAL A 122 8.70 -0.02 12.44
C VAL A 122 9.04 0.41 11.02
N THR A 123 8.59 -0.37 10.05
CA THR A 123 8.70 -0.05 8.63
C THR A 123 7.55 0.87 8.23
N MET A 124 7.85 1.96 7.54
CA MET A 124 6.84 2.95 7.13
C MET A 124 7.25 3.68 5.85
N ASP A 125 6.33 4.43 5.26
CA ASP A 125 6.64 5.40 4.23
C ASP A 125 7.42 6.60 4.78
N LEU A 126 7.83 7.53 3.91
CA LEU A 126 8.57 8.74 4.28
C LEU A 126 7.73 9.81 5.00
N ASN A 127 6.58 9.44 5.55
CA ASN A 127 5.70 10.41 6.20
C ASN A 127 6.21 10.80 7.60
N PHE A 128 6.65 12.05 7.76
CA PHE A 128 7.28 12.54 8.99
C PHE A 128 6.44 12.37 10.24
N TYR A 129 5.11 12.50 10.16
CA TYR A 129 4.29 12.40 11.36
C TYR A 129 4.22 10.96 11.92
N TYR A 130 4.44 9.93 11.11
CA TYR A 130 4.58 8.55 11.60
C TYR A 130 5.86 8.38 12.41
N GLN A 131 6.95 9.04 12.05
CA GLN A 131 8.18 9.01 12.83
C GLN A 131 7.95 9.53 14.24
N ASP A 132 7.18 10.61 14.40
CA ASP A 132 6.84 11.16 15.71
C ASP A 132 6.01 10.17 16.54
N ILE A 133 5.07 9.44 15.90
CA ILE A 133 4.26 8.43 16.56
C ILE A 133 5.14 7.28 17.05
N VAL A 134 6.05 6.79 16.20
CA VAL A 134 6.96 5.71 16.55
C VAL A 134 7.85 6.10 17.72
N ARG A 135 8.47 7.28 17.67
CA ARG A 135 9.33 7.78 18.78
C ARG A 135 8.56 7.95 20.09
N ALA A 136 7.28 8.35 20.02
CA ALA A 136 6.46 8.55 21.22
C ALA A 136 5.91 7.23 21.80
N CYS A 137 5.60 6.26 20.93
CA CYS A 137 4.91 5.02 21.36
C CYS A 137 5.86 3.86 21.59
N PHE A 138 6.97 3.76 20.86
CA PHE A 138 7.85 2.58 20.82
C PHE A 138 9.30 2.99 21.14
N PRO A 139 9.68 3.03 22.43
CA PRO A 139 10.96 3.62 22.86
C PRO A 139 12.19 2.90 22.30
N ASN A 140 12.09 1.62 21.99
CA ASN A 140 13.20 0.80 21.50
C ASN A 140 13.16 0.58 19.99
N ALA A 141 12.15 1.13 19.27
CA ALA A 141 11.96 0.83 17.88
C ALA A 141 12.89 1.65 16.96
N GLN A 142 13.56 0.97 16.07
CA GLN A 142 14.26 1.57 14.95
C GLN A 142 13.28 1.82 13.79
N ILE A 143 13.32 3.02 13.22
CA ILE A 143 12.51 3.38 12.06
C ILE A 143 13.19 2.85 10.80
N VAL A 144 12.46 2.09 10.00
CA VAL A 144 12.87 1.58 8.69
C VAL A 144 11.99 2.23 7.62
N ILE A 145 12.62 2.85 6.64
CA ILE A 145 11.87 3.46 5.53
C ILE A 145 11.64 2.41 4.45
N ASP A 146 10.38 2.29 3.99
CA ASP A 146 10.03 1.37 2.92
C ASP A 146 10.71 1.77 1.60
N ARG A 147 11.50 0.84 1.07
CA ARG A 147 12.24 1.00 -0.17
C ARG A 147 11.33 1.29 -1.37
N PHE A 148 10.14 0.69 -1.41
CA PHE A 148 9.20 0.90 -2.52
C PHE A 148 8.77 2.37 -2.60
N HIS A 149 8.41 2.98 -1.48
CA HIS A 149 8.02 4.39 -1.41
C HIS A 149 9.19 5.33 -1.75
N MET A 150 10.42 4.98 -1.37
CA MET A 150 11.63 5.73 -1.76
C MET A 150 11.82 5.70 -3.29
N ILE A 151 11.80 4.52 -3.90
CA ILE A 151 11.97 4.38 -5.35
C ILE A 151 10.84 5.10 -6.10
N GLN A 152 9.61 4.98 -5.62
CA GLN A 152 8.46 5.65 -6.21
C GLN A 152 8.60 7.19 -6.15
N MET A 153 9.12 7.73 -5.05
CA MET A 153 9.36 9.17 -4.92
C MET A 153 10.47 9.63 -5.87
N LEU A 154 11.58 8.90 -5.96
CA LEU A 154 12.69 9.20 -6.87
C LEU A 154 12.23 9.19 -8.33
N THR A 155 11.55 8.13 -8.76
CA THR A 155 11.02 8.03 -10.12
C THR A 155 10.00 9.12 -10.47
N ARG A 156 9.14 9.51 -9.54
CA ARG A 156 8.20 10.63 -9.73
C ARG A 156 8.93 11.96 -9.87
N SER A 157 9.92 12.20 -9.01
CA SER A 157 10.73 13.43 -9.04
C SER A 157 11.52 13.52 -10.34
N PHE A 158 12.19 12.45 -10.75
CA PHE A 158 12.89 12.37 -12.01
C PHE A 158 11.94 12.59 -13.21
N ASN A 159 10.79 11.93 -13.24
CA ASN A 159 9.82 12.11 -14.31
C ASN A 159 9.28 13.55 -14.37
N SER A 160 9.10 14.20 -13.23
CA SER A 160 8.73 15.62 -13.17
C SER A 160 9.80 16.51 -13.78
N LEU A 161 11.08 16.26 -13.46
CA LEU A 161 12.22 16.97 -14.05
C LEU A 161 12.28 16.73 -15.55
N ARG A 162 12.16 15.48 -16.03
CA ARG A 162 12.12 15.12 -17.44
C ARG A 162 11.05 15.92 -18.20
N VAL A 163 9.84 16.01 -17.62
CA VAL A 163 8.74 16.78 -18.24
C VAL A 163 9.03 18.28 -18.26
N LYS A 164 9.65 18.82 -17.20
CA LYS A 164 10.07 20.23 -17.17
C LYS A 164 11.09 20.51 -18.27
N VAL A 165 12.15 19.71 -18.36
CA VAL A 165 13.18 19.84 -19.39
C VAL A 165 12.59 19.67 -20.79
N MET A 166 11.75 18.64 -21.00
CA MET A 166 11.06 18.42 -22.28
C MET A 166 10.30 19.68 -22.75
N LYS A 167 9.64 20.38 -21.84
CA LYS A 167 8.83 21.56 -22.16
C LYS A 167 9.66 22.79 -22.52
N THR A 168 10.96 22.81 -22.30
CA THR A 168 11.85 23.89 -22.75
C THR A 168 12.18 23.80 -24.24
N PHE A 169 11.98 22.64 -24.87
CA PHE A 169 12.24 22.43 -26.28
C PHE A 169 10.99 22.67 -27.15
N ASP A 170 11.19 23.04 -28.40
CA ASP A 170 10.11 23.08 -29.39
C ASP A 170 9.46 21.72 -29.56
N LYS A 171 8.12 21.68 -29.67
CA LYS A 171 7.35 20.42 -29.76
C LYS A 171 7.71 19.55 -30.97
N ARG A 172 8.26 20.15 -32.03
CA ARG A 172 8.70 19.43 -33.24
C ARG A 172 10.17 19.04 -33.18
N SER A 173 10.93 19.51 -32.19
CA SER A 173 12.35 19.18 -32.04
C SER A 173 12.56 17.72 -31.70
N ARG A 174 13.73 17.20 -32.11
CA ARG A 174 14.17 15.83 -31.80
C ARG A 174 14.23 15.61 -30.28
N GLN A 175 14.78 16.57 -29.55
CA GLN A 175 14.91 16.51 -28.09
C GLN A 175 13.56 16.37 -27.39
N TYR A 176 12.56 17.16 -27.81
CA TYR A 176 11.21 17.03 -27.29
C TYR A 176 10.63 15.63 -27.52
N GLN A 177 10.78 15.09 -28.74
CA GLN A 177 10.21 13.80 -29.10
C GLN A 177 10.93 12.63 -28.40
N LEU A 178 12.24 12.69 -28.24
CA LEU A 178 13.01 11.72 -27.46
C LEU A 178 12.54 11.68 -26.00
N LEU A 179 12.37 12.84 -25.38
CA LEU A 179 11.94 12.93 -23.98
C LEU A 179 10.47 12.56 -23.79
N LYS A 180 9.61 12.74 -24.82
CA LYS A 180 8.16 12.52 -24.72
C LYS A 180 7.75 11.07 -24.99
N SER A 181 8.07 10.56 -26.16
CA SER A 181 7.51 9.31 -26.68
C SER A 181 7.94 8.08 -25.84
N PRO A 182 9.23 7.85 -25.58
CA PRO A 182 9.70 6.66 -24.86
C PRO A 182 9.83 6.88 -23.34
N TRP A 183 8.98 7.71 -22.74
CA TRP A 183 9.15 8.15 -21.36
C TRP A 183 9.34 7.01 -20.32
N LYS A 184 8.78 5.82 -20.58
CA LYS A 184 8.94 4.66 -19.70
C LYS A 184 10.37 4.11 -19.67
N LEU A 185 11.16 4.33 -20.73
CA LEU A 185 12.54 3.88 -20.76
C LEU A 185 13.41 4.61 -19.74
N TYR A 186 13.12 5.89 -19.50
CA TYR A 186 13.83 6.70 -18.51
C TYR A 186 13.58 6.28 -17.05
N LEU A 187 12.60 5.39 -16.80
CA LEU A 187 12.30 4.86 -15.48
C LEU A 187 12.90 3.46 -15.24
N LYS A 188 13.63 2.94 -16.23
CA LYS A 188 14.38 1.69 -16.14
C LYS A 188 15.82 1.95 -15.77
N LYS A 189 16.43 0.98 -15.09
CA LYS A 189 17.89 0.99 -14.91
C LYS A 189 18.57 0.83 -16.24
N TYR A 190 19.75 1.45 -16.38
CA TYR A 190 20.52 1.39 -17.61
C TYR A 190 20.82 -0.05 -18.07
N ASP A 191 21.05 -0.96 -17.11
CA ASP A 191 21.32 -2.38 -17.41
C ASP A 191 20.11 -3.15 -17.92
N GLU A 192 18.89 -2.67 -17.69
CA GLU A 192 17.63 -3.24 -18.17
C GLU A 192 17.26 -2.75 -19.58
N LEU A 193 18.03 -1.80 -20.12
CA LEU A 193 17.76 -1.24 -21.44
C LEU A 193 18.37 -2.13 -22.55
N GLU A 194 17.60 -2.32 -23.63
CA GLU A 194 18.08 -2.98 -24.83
C GLU A 194 19.22 -2.16 -25.48
N LYS A 195 20.39 -2.80 -25.68
CA LYS A 195 21.63 -2.16 -26.15
C LYS A 195 22.06 -2.60 -27.55
N ILE A 196 21.46 -3.67 -28.08
CA ILE A 196 21.94 -4.36 -29.30
C ILE A 196 21.06 -4.12 -30.51
N HIS A 197 19.73 -4.20 -30.33
CA HIS A 197 18.78 -4.17 -31.43
C HIS A 197 18.14 -2.80 -31.60
N PRO A 198 18.58 -1.97 -32.54
CA PRO A 198 17.98 -0.67 -32.79
C PRO A 198 16.59 -0.85 -33.40
N ARG A 199 15.67 0.03 -33.07
CA ARG A 199 14.31 0.06 -33.61
C ARG A 199 14.01 1.44 -34.16
N TYR A 200 13.41 1.48 -35.39
CA TYR A 200 12.96 2.73 -35.98
C TYR A 200 11.79 3.32 -35.18
N ASN A 201 11.86 4.62 -34.91
CA ASN A 201 10.77 5.34 -34.24
C ASN A 201 10.36 6.57 -35.08
N TRP A 202 9.09 6.64 -35.43
CA TRP A 202 8.50 7.70 -36.25
C TRP A 202 8.54 9.09 -35.61
N HIS A 203 8.56 9.16 -34.28
CA HIS A 203 8.52 10.45 -33.57
C HIS A 203 9.84 11.21 -33.67
N TYR A 204 10.97 10.54 -33.65
CA TYR A 204 12.30 11.16 -33.83
C TYR A 204 13.02 10.71 -35.10
N LYS A 205 12.31 9.94 -35.95
CA LYS A 205 12.72 9.54 -37.32
C LYS A 205 14.12 8.91 -37.36
N ASP A 206 14.41 8.02 -36.44
CA ASP A 206 15.72 7.39 -36.33
C ASP A 206 15.64 5.94 -35.83
N CYS A 207 16.72 5.20 -36.06
CA CYS A 207 16.90 3.80 -35.65
C CYS A 207 17.86 3.75 -34.46
N LEU A 208 17.33 3.68 -33.25
CA LEU A 208 18.09 3.71 -32.01
C LEU A 208 17.78 2.52 -31.13
N THR A 209 18.76 2.06 -30.36
CA THR A 209 18.52 1.15 -29.23
C THR A 209 17.86 1.89 -28.07
N GLN A 210 17.28 1.16 -27.11
CA GLN A 210 16.69 1.80 -25.91
C GLN A 210 17.74 2.60 -25.13
N ALA A 211 18.96 2.06 -25.00
CA ALA A 211 20.05 2.74 -24.33
C ALA A 211 20.44 4.04 -25.04
N GLN A 212 20.58 4.03 -26.37
CA GLN A 212 20.87 5.23 -27.16
C GLN A 212 19.80 6.31 -27.00
N VAL A 213 18.52 5.93 -27.03
CA VAL A 213 17.39 6.85 -26.80
C VAL A 213 17.50 7.53 -25.45
N VAL A 214 17.77 6.76 -24.39
CA VAL A 214 17.88 7.31 -23.04
C VAL A 214 19.12 8.21 -22.92
N MET A 215 20.27 7.76 -23.40
CA MET A 215 21.50 8.54 -23.33
C MET A 215 21.42 9.86 -24.10
N GLU A 216 20.87 9.85 -25.32
CA GLU A 216 20.67 11.07 -26.09
C GLU A 216 19.66 12.01 -25.42
N GLY A 217 18.60 11.46 -24.83
CA GLY A 217 17.59 12.27 -24.15
C GLY A 217 18.10 12.92 -22.86
N ILE A 218 18.86 12.20 -22.01
CA ILE A 218 19.39 12.75 -20.76
C ILE A 218 20.52 13.74 -21.01
N SER A 219 21.34 13.55 -22.04
CA SER A 219 22.41 14.50 -22.41
C SER A 219 21.90 15.87 -22.86
N ALA A 220 20.61 16.00 -23.14
CA ALA A 220 19.99 17.28 -23.49
C ALA A 220 20.00 18.30 -22.30
N ASN A 221 20.21 17.83 -21.07
CA ASN A 221 20.24 18.69 -19.87
C ASN A 221 21.05 18.03 -18.74
N THR A 222 22.05 18.74 -18.21
CA THR A 222 22.95 18.22 -17.16
C THR A 222 22.21 17.83 -15.89
N ALA A 223 21.15 18.56 -15.48
CA ALA A 223 20.38 18.20 -14.30
C ALA A 223 19.63 16.88 -14.50
N LEU A 224 19.16 16.61 -15.72
CA LEU A 224 18.48 15.38 -16.07
C LEU A 224 19.45 14.19 -16.06
N GLU A 225 20.65 14.38 -16.63
CA GLU A 225 21.72 13.38 -16.63
C GLU A 225 22.17 13.02 -15.21
N ASN A 226 22.49 14.02 -14.38
CA ASN A 226 22.86 13.81 -12.99
C ASN A 226 21.77 13.08 -12.20
N SER A 227 20.49 13.45 -12.43
CA SER A 227 19.38 12.82 -11.73
C SER A 227 19.15 11.37 -12.18
N TYR A 228 19.40 11.03 -13.44
CA TYR A 228 19.32 9.67 -13.95
C TYR A 228 20.40 8.76 -13.33
N ASN A 229 21.61 9.26 -13.20
CA ASN A 229 22.74 8.53 -12.62
C ASN A 229 22.58 8.26 -11.11
N LEU A 230 21.66 8.94 -10.43
CA LEU A 230 21.32 8.71 -9.02
C LEU A 230 20.21 7.66 -8.82
N MET A 231 19.52 7.25 -9.87
CA MET A 231 18.46 6.24 -9.80
C MET A 231 18.95 4.82 -9.96
#